data_d4aea384859e2d0706100f1ca2dec669
#
_entry.id   d4aea384859e2d0706100f1ca2dec669
#
_cell.length_a   1.000
_cell.length_b   1.000
_cell.length_c   1.000
_cell.angle_alpha   90.00
_cell.angle_beta   90.00
_cell.angle_gamma   90.00
#
_symmetry.space_group_name_H-M   'P 1'
#
loop_
_entity.id
_entity.type
_entity.pdbx_description
1 polymer ?
#
loop_
_entity_poly.entity_id
_entity_poly.type
_entity_poly.pdbx_seq_one_letter_code
_entity_poly.pdbx_strand_id
1 'polypeptide(L)'
;HLNFSREAGDISQTVKLLQEDQYTRLFKILRKHKDVVDNVTFWNLSDRDSWVGVRNYPLPYDENYKPKRVYSLIKDFDPAADNAVVKEDFRPSVLNQPGQQYPMVNSQGYARFRVVAPDAKSVIVSLGLGGRGGTVLRKDKEGVWVGTTDGPMDEGFHYYHLTIDGGVFNDP
;
A
#
# COMPACT_ATOMS: atom_id res chain seq x y z
N HIS A 1 -2.22 17.23 -4.77
CA HIS A 1 -1.88 17.12 -3.35
C HIS A 1 -2.27 15.76 -2.84
N LEU A 2 -1.33 15.08 -2.20
CA LEU A 2 -1.64 13.90 -1.41
C LEU A 2 -2.24 14.42 -0.10
N ASN A 3 -3.51 14.20 0.09
CA ASN A 3 -4.24 14.67 1.27
C ASN A 3 -4.87 13.46 1.95
N PHE A 4 -4.48 13.22 3.19
CA PHE A 4 -4.96 12.14 4.05
C PHE A 4 -5.79 12.69 5.18
N SER A 5 -6.74 13.59 4.89
CA SER A 5 -7.58 14.23 5.89
C SER A 5 -8.24 13.22 6.83
N ARG A 6 -8.25 13.53 8.11
CA ARG A 6 -8.81 12.76 9.20
C ARG A 6 -9.84 13.56 9.96
N GLU A 7 -10.86 12.88 10.41
CA GLU A 7 -11.60 13.35 11.56
C GLU A 7 -10.76 13.13 12.82
N ALA A 8 -10.80 14.03 13.77
CA ALA A 8 -9.92 14.16 14.93
C ALA A 8 -9.26 12.88 15.50
N GLY A 9 -8.01 12.97 15.90
CA GLY A 9 -7.25 11.93 16.58
C GLY A 9 -5.90 11.63 15.97
N ASP A 10 -5.23 10.60 16.46
CA ASP A 10 -3.95 10.11 15.94
C ASP A 10 -4.06 9.54 14.54
N ILE A 11 -2.95 9.61 13.80
CA ILE A 11 -2.87 9.05 12.47
C ILE A 11 -3.00 7.54 12.55
N SER A 12 -4.13 7.02 12.06
CA SER A 12 -4.39 5.60 12.03
C SER A 12 -3.37 4.88 11.15
N GLN A 13 -3.14 3.62 11.43
CA GLN A 13 -2.29 2.77 10.59
C GLN A 13 -2.76 2.74 9.12
N THR A 14 -4.08 2.79 8.92
CA THR A 14 -4.69 2.88 7.58
C THR A 14 -4.19 4.10 6.81
N VAL A 15 -4.17 5.29 7.43
CA VAL A 15 -3.70 6.53 6.78
C VAL A 15 -2.22 6.44 6.44
N LYS A 16 -1.40 5.85 7.32
CA LYS A 16 0.03 5.64 7.05
C LYS A 16 0.23 4.73 5.84
N LEU A 17 -0.47 3.60 5.77
CA LEU A 17 -0.39 2.68 4.64
C LEU A 17 -0.89 3.30 3.33
N LEU A 18 -1.94 4.09 3.37
CA LEU A 18 -2.42 4.82 2.19
C LEU A 18 -1.40 5.85 1.70
N GLN A 19 -0.73 6.56 2.60
CA GLN A 19 0.35 7.47 2.25
C GLN A 19 1.51 6.72 1.59
N GLU A 20 1.98 5.65 2.23
CA GLU A 20 3.08 4.82 1.73
C GLU A 20 2.78 4.29 0.32
N ASP A 21 1.60 3.74 0.09
CA ASP A 21 1.16 3.26 -1.21
C ASP A 21 1.14 4.37 -2.27
N GLN A 22 0.55 5.51 -1.97
CA GLN A 22 0.47 6.61 -2.94
C GLN A 22 1.85 7.14 -3.32
N TYR A 23 2.73 7.34 -2.33
CA TYR A 23 4.09 7.79 -2.59
C TYR A 23 4.90 6.75 -3.37
N THR A 24 4.82 5.49 -3.00
CA THR A 24 5.51 4.40 -3.71
C THR A 24 5.10 4.37 -5.18
N ARG A 25 3.81 4.41 -5.46
CA ARG A 25 3.30 4.42 -6.83
C ARG A 25 3.69 5.67 -7.61
N LEU A 26 3.58 6.84 -6.98
CA LEU A 26 3.98 8.09 -7.61
C LEU A 26 5.45 8.07 -7.99
N PHE A 27 6.33 7.72 -7.06
CA PHE A 27 7.76 7.68 -7.31
C PHE A 27 8.17 6.58 -8.28
N LYS A 28 7.47 5.44 -8.31
CA LYS A 28 7.65 4.41 -9.34
C LYS A 28 7.36 4.97 -10.74
N ILE A 29 6.28 5.74 -10.91
CA ILE A 29 5.95 6.41 -12.18
C ILE A 29 7.02 7.44 -12.52
N LEU A 30 7.41 8.31 -11.58
CA LEU A 30 8.41 9.35 -11.81
C LEU A 30 9.76 8.75 -12.23
N ARG A 31 10.21 7.69 -11.55
CA ARG A 31 11.45 6.99 -11.91
C ARG A 31 11.38 6.29 -13.27
N LYS A 32 10.21 5.77 -13.64
CA LYS A 32 10.00 5.20 -14.98
C LYS A 32 10.16 6.25 -16.09
N HIS A 33 9.87 7.50 -15.80
CA HIS A 33 9.96 8.63 -16.73
C HIS A 33 11.16 9.56 -16.43
N LYS A 34 12.25 9.01 -15.89
CA LYS A 34 13.46 9.75 -15.54
C LYS A 34 14.17 10.42 -16.74
N ASP A 35 13.80 10.05 -17.95
CA ASP A 35 14.27 10.65 -19.19
C ASP A 35 13.65 12.03 -19.45
N VAL A 36 12.53 12.34 -18.82
CA VAL A 36 11.81 13.63 -18.95
C VAL A 36 11.55 14.31 -17.59
N VAL A 37 11.81 13.62 -16.49
CA VAL A 37 11.65 14.15 -15.12
C VAL A 37 13.02 14.34 -14.49
N ASP A 38 13.50 15.58 -14.49
CA ASP A 38 14.82 15.92 -13.94
C ASP A 38 14.81 16.11 -12.42
N ASN A 39 13.68 16.52 -11.86
CA ASN A 39 13.61 16.89 -10.44
C ASN A 39 12.21 16.68 -9.86
N VAL A 40 12.17 16.35 -8.59
CA VAL A 40 10.95 16.29 -7.77
C VAL A 40 11.15 17.13 -6.52
N THR A 41 10.47 18.26 -6.45
CA THR A 41 10.57 19.17 -5.31
C THR A 41 9.37 19.04 -4.40
N PHE A 42 9.63 18.81 -3.12
CA PHE A 42 8.60 18.90 -2.09
C PHE A 42 8.44 20.35 -1.64
N TRP A 43 7.21 20.80 -1.57
CA TRP A 43 6.90 22.11 -0.99
C TRP A 43 6.83 21.97 0.53
N ASN A 44 7.93 22.24 1.19
CA ASN A 44 8.26 21.99 2.60
C ASN A 44 8.74 20.55 2.90
N LEU A 45 9.41 20.42 4.03
CA LEU A 45 10.04 19.18 4.46
C LEU A 45 9.11 18.37 5.39
N SER A 46 8.49 19.05 6.35
CA SER A 46 7.76 18.46 7.47
C SER A 46 6.28 18.83 7.42
N ASP A 47 5.44 17.94 7.94
CA ASP A 47 4.01 18.20 8.12
C ASP A 47 3.73 19.47 8.92
N ARG A 48 4.63 19.82 9.85
CA ARG A 48 4.55 21.04 10.65
C ARG A 48 4.51 22.30 9.78
N ASP A 49 5.31 22.31 8.72
CA ASP A 49 5.49 23.48 7.85
C ASP A 49 4.55 23.46 6.64
N SER A 50 3.76 22.40 6.55
CA SER A 50 2.86 22.19 5.41
C SER A 50 1.66 23.15 5.49
N TRP A 51 1.40 23.86 4.40
CA TRP A 51 0.22 24.71 4.27
C TRP A 51 -1.11 23.95 4.29
N VAL A 52 -1.12 22.65 3.97
CA VAL A 52 -2.31 21.79 4.11
C VAL A 52 -2.52 21.31 5.55
N GLY A 53 -1.56 21.57 6.42
CA GLY A 53 -1.63 21.30 7.86
C GLY A 53 -1.27 19.88 8.27
N VAL A 54 -0.82 19.74 9.52
CA VAL A 54 -0.34 18.50 10.16
C VAL A 54 -1.36 17.36 10.06
N ARG A 55 -2.64 17.68 10.21
CA ARG A 55 -3.73 16.69 10.19
C ARG A 55 -3.84 15.92 8.87
N ASN A 56 -3.31 16.46 7.79
CA ASN A 56 -3.37 15.85 6.47
C ASN A 56 -2.18 14.91 6.18
N TYR A 57 -1.19 14.85 7.07
CA TYR A 57 -0.05 13.95 7.00
C TYR A 57 0.65 13.94 5.63
N PRO A 58 0.93 15.11 5.02
CA PRO A 58 1.22 15.18 3.60
C PRO A 58 2.66 14.87 3.21
N LEU A 59 3.64 15.14 4.08
CA LEU A 59 5.06 15.20 3.72
C LEU A 59 5.87 14.00 4.22
N PRO A 60 7.10 13.81 3.75
CA PRO A 60 7.95 12.69 4.17
C PRO A 60 8.43 12.72 5.62
N TYR A 61 8.40 13.89 6.27
CA TYR A 61 8.75 14.06 7.69
C TYR A 61 7.50 14.43 8.50
N ASP A 62 7.41 13.92 9.72
CA ASP A 62 6.33 14.24 10.65
C ASP A 62 6.46 15.66 11.23
N GLU A 63 5.54 16.05 12.10
CA GLU A 63 5.52 17.37 12.76
C GLU A 63 6.72 17.61 13.68
N ASN A 64 7.44 16.58 14.08
CA ASN A 64 8.62 16.64 14.92
C ASN A 64 9.93 16.51 14.11
N TYR A 65 9.86 16.66 12.78
CA TYR A 65 10.98 16.47 11.85
C TYR A 65 11.58 15.07 11.87
N LYS A 66 10.83 14.05 12.30
CA LYS A 66 11.25 12.66 12.21
C LYS A 66 10.86 12.10 10.84
N PRO A 67 11.77 11.37 10.18
CA PRO A 67 11.45 10.75 8.90
C PRO A 67 10.35 9.70 9.08
N LYS A 68 9.33 9.77 8.25
CA LYS A 68 8.30 8.75 8.14
C LYS A 68 8.82 7.60 7.26
N ARG A 69 8.16 6.45 7.29
CA ARG A 69 8.51 5.31 6.44
C ARG A 69 8.53 5.69 4.95
N VAL A 70 7.63 6.57 4.51
CA VAL A 70 7.59 7.06 3.14
C VAL A 70 8.92 7.70 2.69
N TYR A 71 9.68 8.31 3.59
CA TYR A 71 11.01 8.84 3.27
C TYR A 71 11.96 7.73 2.81
N SER A 72 12.03 6.61 3.53
CA SER A 72 12.85 5.47 3.13
C SER A 72 12.37 4.85 1.82
N LEU A 73 11.06 4.73 1.62
CA LEU A 73 10.49 4.22 0.36
C LEU A 73 10.87 5.06 -0.87
N ILE A 74 11.05 6.37 -0.67
CA ILE A 74 11.50 7.27 -1.73
C ILE A 74 13.00 7.14 -1.97
N LYS A 75 13.79 7.15 -0.89
CA LYS A 75 15.25 7.22 -0.92
C LYS A 75 15.89 5.88 -1.24
N ASP A 76 15.42 4.82 -0.61
CA ASP A 76 16.06 3.50 -0.58
C ASP A 76 15.33 2.50 -1.52
N PHE A 77 14.86 2.99 -2.67
CA PHE A 77 14.16 2.16 -3.63
C PHE A 77 15.09 1.15 -4.32
N ASP A 78 14.55 -0.01 -4.65
CA ASP A 78 15.23 -1.02 -5.46
C ASP A 78 14.81 -0.88 -6.94
N PRO A 79 15.72 -0.46 -7.83
CA PRO A 79 15.40 -0.35 -9.26
C PRO A 79 14.98 -1.69 -9.90
N ALA A 80 15.48 -2.80 -9.42
CA ALA A 80 15.10 -4.12 -9.92
C ALA A 80 13.66 -4.46 -9.53
N ALA A 81 13.26 -4.17 -8.28
CA ALA A 81 11.89 -4.36 -7.83
C ALA A 81 10.91 -3.41 -8.55
N ASP A 82 11.32 -2.15 -8.80
CA ASP A 82 10.48 -1.19 -9.54
C ASP A 82 10.18 -1.63 -10.98
N ASN A 83 11.10 -2.37 -11.61
CA ASN A 83 10.99 -2.86 -12.98
C ASN A 83 10.56 -4.34 -13.05
N ALA A 84 10.36 -5.00 -11.93
CA ALA A 84 9.93 -6.39 -11.91
C ALA A 84 8.57 -6.55 -12.60
N VAL A 85 8.52 -7.42 -13.59
CA VAL A 85 7.29 -7.82 -14.24
C VAL A 85 6.66 -8.93 -13.41
N VAL A 86 5.51 -8.66 -12.82
CA VAL A 86 4.74 -9.67 -12.09
C VAL A 86 4.14 -10.64 -13.12
N LYS A 87 4.46 -11.92 -13.01
CA LYS A 87 3.89 -12.93 -13.88
C LYS A 87 2.41 -13.17 -13.55
N GLU A 88 1.58 -13.25 -14.57
CA GLU A 88 0.13 -13.46 -14.44
C GLU A 88 -0.26 -14.94 -14.33
N ASP A 89 0.61 -15.77 -13.78
CA ASP A 89 0.38 -17.19 -13.55
C ASP A 89 -0.19 -17.50 -12.14
N PHE A 90 -1.04 -16.61 -11.65
CA PHE A 90 -1.68 -16.74 -10.34
C PHE A 90 -2.57 -17.96 -10.24
N ARG A 91 -2.46 -18.69 -9.12
CA ARG A 91 -3.29 -19.84 -8.76
C ARG A 91 -3.78 -19.71 -7.32
N PRO A 92 -4.94 -20.29 -6.97
CA PRO A 92 -5.37 -20.33 -5.58
C PRO A 92 -4.27 -20.92 -4.68
N SER A 93 -4.06 -20.28 -3.54
CA SER A 93 -3.10 -20.81 -2.56
C SER A 93 -3.56 -22.21 -2.09
N VAL A 94 -2.62 -23.11 -1.96
CA VAL A 94 -2.89 -24.46 -1.42
C VAL A 94 -3.32 -24.46 0.04
N LEU A 95 -3.17 -23.32 0.72
CA LEU A 95 -3.56 -23.11 2.13
C LEU A 95 -4.96 -22.48 2.25
N ASN A 96 -5.62 -22.18 1.14
CA ASN A 96 -6.99 -21.66 1.15
C ASN A 96 -7.95 -22.71 1.72
N GLN A 97 -9.00 -22.22 2.34
CA GLN A 97 -10.12 -23.09 2.73
C GLN A 97 -10.75 -23.75 1.48
N PRO A 98 -11.30 -24.96 1.60
CA PRO A 98 -11.93 -25.65 0.46
C PRO A 98 -12.96 -24.77 -0.26
N GLY A 99 -12.81 -24.63 -1.59
CA GLY A 99 -13.69 -23.83 -2.42
C GLY A 99 -13.28 -22.34 -2.56
N GLN A 100 -12.35 -21.84 -1.74
CA GLN A 100 -11.88 -20.46 -1.84
C GLN A 100 -10.84 -20.30 -2.96
N GLN A 101 -11.06 -19.30 -3.81
CA GLN A 101 -10.17 -18.98 -4.92
C GLN A 101 -9.07 -17.97 -4.50
N TYR A 102 -9.27 -17.22 -3.44
CA TYR A 102 -8.34 -16.20 -2.96
C TYR A 102 -7.93 -16.47 -1.50
N PRO A 103 -6.75 -16.02 -1.11
CA PRO A 103 -5.71 -15.40 -1.92
C PRO A 103 -5.12 -16.32 -3.00
N MET A 104 -4.69 -15.72 -4.12
CA MET A 104 -3.93 -16.42 -5.16
C MET A 104 -2.45 -16.11 -5.00
N VAL A 105 -1.59 -17.05 -5.41
CA VAL A 105 -0.13 -16.89 -5.41
C VAL A 105 0.42 -17.23 -6.80
N ASN A 106 1.41 -16.47 -7.26
CA ASN A 106 2.08 -16.74 -8.53
C ASN A 106 3.43 -17.47 -8.33
N SER A 107 4.07 -17.89 -9.42
CA SER A 107 5.37 -18.59 -9.38
C SER A 107 6.53 -17.76 -8.81
N GLN A 108 6.35 -16.46 -8.66
CA GLN A 108 7.34 -15.55 -8.08
C GLN A 108 7.09 -15.28 -6.59
N GLY A 109 6.03 -15.86 -5.98
CA GLY A 109 5.67 -15.66 -4.59
C GLY A 109 4.83 -14.40 -4.31
N TYR A 110 4.35 -13.68 -5.34
CA TYR A 110 3.42 -12.58 -5.13
C TYR A 110 2.05 -13.11 -4.74
N ALA A 111 1.40 -12.49 -3.76
CA ALA A 111 0.05 -12.81 -3.37
C ALA A 111 -0.95 -11.78 -3.92
N ARG A 112 -2.09 -12.27 -4.41
CA ARG A 112 -3.19 -11.45 -4.94
C ARG A 112 -4.45 -11.70 -4.14
N PHE A 113 -5.10 -10.62 -3.72
CA PHE A 113 -6.30 -10.62 -2.91
C PHE A 113 -7.48 -10.05 -3.71
N ARG A 114 -8.68 -10.52 -3.39
CA ARG A 114 -9.94 -10.03 -3.96
C ARG A 114 -10.99 -9.92 -2.88
N VAL A 115 -11.61 -8.74 -2.76
CA VAL A 115 -12.65 -8.47 -1.76
C VAL A 115 -13.85 -7.79 -2.46
N VAL A 116 -15.04 -8.26 -2.17
CA VAL A 116 -16.29 -7.63 -2.65
C VAL A 116 -16.80 -6.69 -1.57
N ALA A 117 -16.63 -5.40 -1.80
CA ALA A 117 -17.06 -4.35 -0.88
C ALA A 117 -17.46 -3.10 -1.68
N PRO A 118 -18.64 -3.12 -2.34
CA PRO A 118 -19.04 -2.08 -3.29
C PRO A 118 -19.17 -0.69 -2.67
N ASP A 119 -19.56 -0.60 -1.40
CA ASP A 119 -19.77 0.67 -0.70
C ASP A 119 -18.52 1.18 0.01
N ALA A 120 -17.47 0.35 0.11
CA ALA A 120 -16.22 0.73 0.77
C ALA A 120 -15.49 1.86 0.03
N LYS A 121 -14.82 2.71 0.78
CA LYS A 121 -13.95 3.79 0.30
C LYS A 121 -12.49 3.37 0.29
N SER A 122 -12.11 2.42 1.15
CA SER A 122 -10.75 1.87 1.23
C SER A 122 -10.79 0.41 1.66
N VAL A 123 -9.94 -0.41 1.05
CA VAL A 123 -9.72 -1.81 1.46
C VAL A 123 -8.22 -2.08 1.46
N ILE A 124 -7.72 -2.58 2.57
CA ILE A 124 -6.32 -2.90 2.78
C ILE A 124 -6.22 -4.32 3.35
N VAL A 125 -5.34 -5.11 2.80
CA VAL A 125 -4.92 -6.37 3.40
C VAL A 125 -3.69 -6.11 4.26
N SER A 126 -3.82 -6.27 5.56
CA SER A 126 -2.71 -6.14 6.51
C SER A 126 -2.16 -7.53 6.79
N LEU A 127 -0.93 -7.77 6.38
CA LEU A 127 -0.23 -9.02 6.65
C LEU A 127 0.30 -8.98 8.08
N GLY A 128 0.10 -10.08 8.81
CA GLY A 128 0.51 -10.21 10.21
C GLY A 128 2.02 -10.23 10.41
N LEU A 129 2.46 -10.62 11.59
CA LEU A 129 3.87 -10.71 11.97
C LEU A 129 4.66 -11.55 10.94
N GLY A 130 5.64 -10.91 10.29
CA GLY A 130 6.48 -11.52 9.24
C GLY A 130 6.14 -11.12 7.82
N GLY A 131 4.98 -10.51 7.57
CA GLY A 131 4.63 -9.95 6.26
C GLY A 131 5.22 -8.55 6.04
N ARG A 132 5.50 -8.20 4.81
CA ARG A 132 5.77 -6.82 4.42
C ARG A 132 4.47 -6.06 4.56
N GLY A 133 4.42 -4.94 5.19
CA GLY A 133 3.29 -4.00 5.36
C GLY A 133 1.95 -4.36 4.68
N GLY A 134 0.97 -3.51 4.74
CA GLY A 134 -0.32 -3.81 4.11
C GLY A 134 -0.29 -3.65 2.59
N THR A 135 -1.17 -4.38 1.91
CA THR A 135 -1.44 -4.22 0.49
C THR A 135 -2.74 -3.43 0.30
N VAL A 136 -2.66 -2.27 -0.30
CA VAL A 136 -3.84 -1.45 -0.63
C VAL A 136 -4.50 -2.01 -1.89
N LEU A 137 -5.77 -2.39 -1.79
CA LEU A 137 -6.53 -2.88 -2.91
C LEU A 137 -7.10 -1.73 -3.75
N ARG A 138 -7.38 -1.99 -5.00
CA ARG A 138 -7.99 -1.04 -5.94
C ARG A 138 -9.37 -1.54 -6.35
N LYS A 139 -10.32 -0.63 -6.31
CA LYS A 139 -11.71 -0.90 -6.68
C LYS A 139 -11.86 -0.83 -8.19
N ASP A 140 -12.45 -1.84 -8.77
CA ASP A 140 -12.87 -1.83 -10.16
C ASP A 140 -14.25 -1.16 -10.34
N LYS A 141 -14.74 -1.15 -11.57
CA LYS A 141 -16.04 -0.54 -11.92
C LYS A 141 -17.24 -1.31 -11.35
N GLU A 142 -17.04 -2.54 -10.94
CA GLU A 142 -18.05 -3.46 -10.44
C GLU A 142 -18.11 -3.48 -8.91
N GLY A 143 -17.27 -2.68 -8.25
CA GLY A 143 -17.20 -2.61 -6.78
C GLY A 143 -16.34 -3.72 -6.16
N VAL A 144 -15.56 -4.41 -6.96
CA VAL A 144 -14.64 -5.45 -6.52
C VAL A 144 -13.26 -4.85 -6.29
N TRP A 145 -12.67 -5.16 -5.15
CA TRP A 145 -11.35 -4.71 -4.77
C TRP A 145 -10.31 -5.79 -5.03
N VAL A 146 -9.29 -5.45 -5.80
CA VAL A 146 -8.18 -6.36 -6.12
C VAL A 146 -6.85 -5.68 -5.83
N GLY A 147 -5.90 -6.43 -5.30
CA GLY A 147 -4.53 -5.96 -5.09
C GLY A 147 -3.56 -7.11 -5.05
N THR A 148 -2.34 -6.83 -5.49
CA THR A 148 -1.21 -7.75 -5.45
C THR A 148 -0.15 -7.16 -4.53
N THR A 149 0.54 -7.97 -3.74
CA THR A 149 1.65 -7.53 -2.88
C THR A 149 2.72 -6.81 -3.69
N ASP A 150 3.40 -5.83 -3.08
CA ASP A 150 4.45 -5.05 -3.75
C ASP A 150 5.74 -5.86 -4.00
N GLY A 151 5.85 -7.05 -3.39
CA GLY A 151 6.96 -7.97 -3.55
C GLY A 151 6.54 -9.39 -3.20
N PRO A 152 7.43 -10.36 -3.46
CA PRO A 152 7.18 -11.74 -3.07
C PRO A 152 7.04 -11.85 -1.56
N MET A 153 6.14 -12.70 -1.12
CA MET A 153 5.96 -13.08 0.28
C MET A 153 7.06 -14.07 0.69
N ASP A 154 7.42 -14.04 1.97
CA ASP A 154 8.24 -15.10 2.54
C ASP A 154 7.49 -16.44 2.46
N GLU A 155 8.23 -17.52 2.28
CA GLU A 155 7.63 -18.86 2.29
C GLU A 155 7.02 -19.18 3.65
N GLY A 156 5.84 -19.79 3.65
CA GLY A 156 5.17 -20.24 4.85
C GLY A 156 3.73 -19.80 4.97
N PHE A 157 3.19 -20.01 6.18
CA PHE A 157 1.83 -19.67 6.52
C PHE A 157 1.75 -18.24 7.06
N HIS A 158 0.90 -17.41 6.48
CA HIS A 158 0.69 -16.02 6.88
C HIS A 158 -0.77 -15.78 7.26
N TYR A 159 -0.99 -15.19 8.43
CA TYR A 159 -2.28 -14.61 8.77
C TYR A 159 -2.38 -13.20 8.17
N TYR A 160 -3.58 -12.82 7.76
CA TYR A 160 -3.87 -11.46 7.33
C TYR A 160 -5.23 -11.00 7.87
N HIS A 161 -5.41 -9.70 7.89
CA HIS A 161 -6.67 -9.05 8.21
C HIS A 161 -7.09 -8.15 7.06
N LEU A 162 -8.37 -7.94 6.91
CA LEU A 162 -8.93 -6.92 6.04
C LEU A 162 -9.19 -5.66 6.87
N THR A 163 -8.72 -4.53 6.40
CA THR A 163 -9.12 -3.22 6.94
C THR A 163 -9.99 -2.55 5.91
N ILE A 164 -11.29 -2.43 6.21
CA ILE A 164 -12.30 -1.81 5.34
C ILE A 164 -12.77 -0.53 6.03
N ASP A 165 -12.52 0.63 5.41
CA ASP A 165 -12.86 1.97 5.93
C ASP A 165 -12.41 2.20 7.38
N GLY A 166 -11.29 1.59 7.76
CA GLY A 166 -10.71 1.68 9.09
C GLY A 166 -11.18 0.62 10.10
N GLY A 167 -12.23 -0.13 9.79
CA GLY A 167 -12.64 -1.32 10.55
C GLY A 167 -11.78 -2.52 10.22
N VAL A 168 -11.37 -3.30 11.22
CA VAL A 168 -10.53 -4.51 11.04
C VAL A 168 -11.41 -5.74 11.09
N PHE A 169 -11.29 -6.59 10.08
CA PHE A 169 -12.04 -7.83 9.91
C PHE A 169 -11.08 -8.99 9.66
N ASN A 170 -11.44 -10.15 10.18
CA ASN A 170 -10.80 -11.38 9.74
C ASN A 170 -11.43 -11.80 8.41
N ASP A 171 -10.64 -12.36 7.52
CA ASP A 171 -11.17 -13.03 6.34
C ASP A 171 -11.85 -14.33 6.81
N PRO A 172 -13.11 -14.59 6.41
CA PRO A 172 -13.86 -15.75 6.87
C PRO A 172 -13.31 -17.08 6.39
#